data_28231bc23b1bb5e5c1fe08cdff6272ce
#
_entry.id   28231bc23b1bb5e5c1fe08cdff6272ce
#
_cell.length_a   1.000
_cell.length_b   1.000
_cell.length_c   1.000
_cell.angle_alpha   90.00
_cell.angle_beta   90.00
_cell.angle_gamma   90.00
#
_symmetry.space_group_name_H-M   'P 1'
#
loop_
_entity.id
_entity.type
_entity.pdbx_description
1 polymer ?
#
loop_
_entity_poly.entity_id
_entity_poly.type
_entity_poly.pdbx_seq_one_letter_code
_entity_poly.pdbx_strand_id
1 'polypeptide(L)'
;MEAPLRVSLGRIIAQGLVPATAARSPLDAVENLAALQGQQASAIPWAIGARCMGVSPARVEESFARGELVRSWPMRGTVHVTSARDHHWLRRLLRHRRAAWERQALSQGLTDALVERAAQVACDLLETSPQGVSRAELVEAWGRSGIDTVTASSSQVGLRRRHLIMRLHLDGVLTAGPVRAGEHLIVDA
;
A
#
# COMPACT_ATOMS: atom_id res chain seq x y z
N MET A 1 -31.64 23.34 10.12
CA MET A 1 -30.25 23.05 9.69
C MET A 1 -30.26 22.85 8.18
N GLU A 2 -29.51 23.66 7.47
CA GLU A 2 -29.47 23.67 6.01
C GLU A 2 -28.96 22.32 5.43
N ALA A 3 -29.46 21.95 4.23
CA ALA A 3 -29.10 20.66 3.61
C ALA A 3 -27.59 20.46 3.43
N PRO A 4 -26.76 21.45 3.03
CA PRO A 4 -25.30 21.28 2.94
C PRO A 4 -24.64 20.92 4.27
N LEU A 5 -25.09 21.53 5.36
CA LEU A 5 -24.55 21.26 6.70
C LEU A 5 -24.90 19.84 7.15
N ARG A 6 -26.14 19.36 6.87
CA ARG A 6 -26.53 17.97 7.17
C ARG A 6 -25.66 16.95 6.44
N VAL A 7 -25.38 17.18 5.16
CA VAL A 7 -24.50 16.30 4.35
C VAL A 7 -23.06 16.30 4.91
N SER A 8 -22.54 17.47 5.27
CA SER A 8 -21.18 17.58 5.83
C SER A 8 -21.06 16.86 7.17
N LEU A 9 -22.02 17.02 8.08
CA LEU A 9 -22.06 16.31 9.35
C LEU A 9 -22.23 14.79 9.13
N GLY A 10 -23.11 14.40 8.21
CA GLY A 10 -23.27 12.98 7.84
C GLY A 10 -21.98 12.33 7.37
N ARG A 11 -21.16 13.05 6.59
CA ARG A 11 -19.83 12.57 6.14
C ARG A 11 -18.85 12.39 7.30
N ILE A 12 -18.83 13.33 8.25
CA ILE A 12 -17.98 13.24 9.45
C ILE A 12 -18.37 12.02 10.28
N ILE A 13 -19.65 11.83 10.51
CA ILE A 13 -20.20 10.69 11.26
C ILE A 13 -19.86 9.36 10.54
N ALA A 14 -20.12 9.28 9.24
CA ALA A 14 -19.88 8.08 8.44
C ALA A 14 -18.40 7.70 8.34
N GLN A 15 -17.49 8.66 8.54
CA GLN A 15 -16.05 8.40 8.56
C GLN A 15 -15.50 8.01 9.93
N GLY A 16 -16.34 7.81 10.94
CA GLY A 16 -15.91 7.46 12.29
C GLY A 16 -15.19 8.58 13.04
N LEU A 17 -15.41 9.84 12.65
CA LEU A 17 -14.73 11.02 13.22
C LEU A 17 -15.47 11.64 14.43
N VAL A 18 -16.47 10.94 14.96
CA VAL A 18 -17.16 11.33 16.19
C VAL A 18 -17.17 10.16 17.19
N PRO A 19 -17.17 10.41 18.49
CA PRO A 19 -17.08 9.33 19.50
C PRO A 19 -18.13 8.23 19.34
N ALA A 20 -19.35 8.57 18.92
CA ALA A 20 -20.45 7.63 18.77
C ALA A 20 -20.23 6.60 17.63
N THR A 21 -19.37 6.91 16.65
CA THR A 21 -19.06 6.03 15.50
C THR A 21 -17.58 5.68 15.41
N ALA A 22 -16.79 6.08 16.40
CA ALA A 22 -15.38 5.73 16.47
C ALA A 22 -15.20 4.20 16.58
N ALA A 23 -14.23 3.69 15.87
CA ALA A 23 -13.87 2.28 15.87
C ALA A 23 -13.24 1.85 17.21
N ARG A 24 -13.22 0.54 17.47
CA ARG A 24 -12.62 -0.05 18.67
C ARG A 24 -11.17 -0.49 18.46
N SER A 25 -10.76 -0.69 17.21
CA SER A 25 -9.42 -1.11 16.84
C SER A 25 -8.96 -0.43 15.55
N PRO A 26 -7.64 -0.40 15.28
CA PRO A 26 -7.11 0.04 13.99
C PRO A 26 -7.71 -0.71 12.80
N LEU A 27 -7.92 -2.02 12.95
CA LEU A 27 -8.53 -2.86 11.93
C LEU A 27 -9.97 -2.41 11.63
N ASP A 28 -10.82 -2.28 12.66
CA ASP A 28 -12.19 -1.82 12.49
C ASP A 28 -12.27 -0.45 11.82
N ALA A 29 -11.35 0.47 12.19
CA ALA A 29 -11.31 1.82 11.61
C ALA A 29 -11.04 1.79 10.10
N VAL A 30 -10.21 0.86 9.62
CA VAL A 30 -9.91 0.69 8.21
C VAL A 30 -11.03 -0.07 7.50
N GLU A 31 -11.56 -1.13 8.09
CA GLU A 31 -12.66 -1.92 7.52
C GLU A 31 -13.94 -1.11 7.33
N ASN A 32 -14.29 -0.23 8.26
CA ASN A 32 -15.43 0.67 8.15
C ASN A 32 -15.36 1.60 6.93
N LEU A 33 -14.15 1.84 6.40
CA LEU A 33 -13.91 2.69 5.22
C LEU A 33 -13.58 1.86 3.97
N ALA A 34 -13.41 0.55 4.10
CA ALA A 34 -12.85 -0.38 3.13
C ALA A 34 -11.39 -0.04 2.73
N ALA A 35 -11.04 1.22 2.59
CA ALA A 35 -9.69 1.69 2.29
C ALA A 35 -9.48 3.11 2.83
N LEU A 36 -8.37 3.32 3.52
CA LEU A 36 -7.91 4.62 4.00
C LEU A 36 -6.73 5.10 3.16
N GLN A 37 -6.70 6.37 2.77
CA GLN A 37 -5.57 6.91 2.03
C GLN A 37 -4.27 6.76 2.85
N GLY A 38 -3.26 6.11 2.25
CA GLY A 38 -1.97 5.80 2.88
C GLY A 38 -0.77 6.39 2.13
N GLN A 39 -0.97 7.47 1.34
CA GLN A 39 0.09 8.04 0.50
C GLN A 39 1.28 8.50 1.34
N GLN A 40 1.03 9.19 2.43
CA GLN A 40 2.04 9.63 3.38
C GLN A 40 2.08 8.64 4.57
N ALA A 41 3.13 7.83 4.64
CA ALA A 41 3.25 6.77 5.64
C ALA A 41 3.19 7.32 7.09
N SER A 42 3.88 8.43 7.36
CA SER A 42 3.90 9.07 8.68
C SER A 42 2.53 9.61 9.15
N ALA A 43 1.58 9.83 8.23
CA ALA A 43 0.24 10.29 8.58
C ALA A 43 -0.73 9.13 8.89
N ILE A 44 -0.37 7.88 8.59
CA ILE A 44 -1.26 6.73 8.77
C ILE A 44 -1.67 6.53 10.24
N PRO A 45 -0.76 6.54 11.23
CA PRO A 45 -1.15 6.38 12.63
C PRO A 45 -2.13 7.46 13.07
N TRP A 46 -1.92 8.69 12.61
CA TRP A 46 -2.81 9.80 12.92
C TRP A 46 -4.19 9.66 12.25
N ALA A 47 -4.21 9.28 10.99
CA ALA A 47 -5.45 9.10 10.24
C ALA A 47 -6.32 7.97 10.80
N ILE A 48 -5.71 6.87 11.28
CA ILE A 48 -6.40 5.78 11.97
C ILE A 48 -6.81 6.22 13.38
N GLY A 49 -5.89 6.84 14.14
CA GLY A 49 -6.14 7.31 15.50
C GLY A 49 -7.28 8.31 15.61
N ALA A 50 -7.47 9.18 14.60
CA ALA A 50 -8.60 10.11 14.55
C ALA A 50 -9.98 9.41 14.45
N ARG A 51 -10.00 8.12 14.10
CA ARG A 51 -11.19 7.28 13.93
C ARG A 51 -11.33 6.18 14.98
N CYS A 52 -10.39 6.12 15.90
CA CYS A 52 -10.31 5.05 16.88
C CYS A 52 -9.98 5.63 18.27
N MET A 53 -10.88 5.47 19.22
CA MET A 53 -10.69 6.07 20.55
C MET A 53 -9.51 5.45 21.31
N GLY A 54 -8.59 6.29 21.77
CA GLY A 54 -7.49 5.89 22.66
C GLY A 54 -6.41 5.02 22.00
N VAL A 55 -6.35 4.98 20.66
CA VAL A 55 -5.33 4.22 19.95
C VAL A 55 -4.03 5.02 19.83
N SER A 56 -2.93 4.41 20.27
CA SER A 56 -1.59 4.95 20.11
C SER A 56 -0.99 4.59 18.75
N PRO A 57 0.02 5.34 18.25
CA PRO A 57 0.77 4.98 17.06
C PRO A 57 1.33 3.56 17.09
N ALA A 58 1.85 3.12 18.24
CA ALA A 58 2.39 1.76 18.41
C ALA A 58 1.32 0.67 18.19
N ARG A 59 0.07 0.89 18.59
CA ARG A 59 -1.04 -0.05 18.32
C ARG A 59 -1.37 -0.14 16.83
N VAL A 60 -1.22 0.95 16.09
CA VAL A 60 -1.39 0.92 14.63
C VAL A 60 -0.25 0.13 13.97
N GLU A 61 1.00 0.37 14.38
CA GLU A 61 2.16 -0.37 13.89
C GLU A 61 2.06 -1.87 14.20
N GLU A 62 1.57 -2.22 15.39
CA GLU A 62 1.31 -3.61 15.78
C GLU A 62 0.29 -4.30 14.85
N SER A 63 -0.75 -3.61 14.40
CA SER A 63 -1.71 -4.17 13.43
C SER A 63 -1.07 -4.46 12.07
N PHE A 64 -0.11 -3.65 11.63
CA PHE A 64 0.72 -3.97 10.46
C PHE A 64 1.67 -5.15 10.74
N ALA A 65 2.29 -5.20 11.91
CA ALA A 65 3.20 -6.29 12.28
C ALA A 65 2.47 -7.65 12.37
N ARG A 66 1.20 -7.66 12.77
CA ARG A 66 0.35 -8.86 12.79
C ARG A 66 -0.25 -9.22 11.42
N GLY A 67 0.02 -8.43 10.37
CA GLY A 67 -0.56 -8.66 9.06
C GLY A 67 -2.08 -8.40 8.98
N GLU A 68 -2.67 -7.71 9.95
CA GLU A 68 -4.08 -7.32 9.91
C GLU A 68 -4.32 -6.19 8.90
N LEU A 69 -3.38 -5.27 8.80
CA LEU A 69 -3.38 -4.14 7.89
C LEU A 69 -2.24 -4.27 6.88
N VAL A 70 -2.53 -3.89 5.64
CA VAL A 70 -1.56 -3.80 4.56
C VAL A 70 -1.63 -2.44 3.88
N ARG A 71 -0.49 -1.98 3.37
CA ARG A 71 -0.37 -0.74 2.62
C ARG A 71 0.03 -1.06 1.18
N SER A 72 -0.80 -0.67 0.22
CA SER A 72 -0.61 -1.07 -1.18
C SER A 72 -1.29 -0.09 -2.16
N TRP A 73 -1.32 -0.44 -3.44
CA TRP A 73 -2.03 0.27 -4.51
C TRP A 73 -3.28 -0.49 -4.98
N PRO A 74 -4.31 -0.70 -4.16
CA PRO A 74 -5.48 -1.47 -4.56
C PRO A 74 -6.34 -0.75 -5.59
N MET A 75 -6.22 0.58 -5.69
CA MET A 75 -7.08 1.39 -6.56
C MET A 75 -6.39 2.64 -7.12
N ARG A 76 -6.73 3.03 -8.34
CA ARG A 76 -6.46 4.33 -9.00
C ARG A 76 -5.01 4.84 -8.94
N GLY A 77 -4.01 3.99 -8.71
CA GLY A 77 -2.60 4.40 -8.66
C GLY A 77 -2.19 5.20 -7.42
N THR A 78 -3.04 5.30 -6.40
CA THR A 78 -2.74 5.89 -5.10
C THR A 78 -2.57 4.81 -4.03
N VAL A 79 -1.73 5.10 -3.04
CA VAL A 79 -1.46 4.18 -1.94
C VAL A 79 -2.59 4.25 -0.91
N HIS A 80 -3.06 3.09 -0.48
CA HIS A 80 -4.08 2.96 0.56
C HIS A 80 -3.65 1.96 1.63
N VAL A 81 -4.23 2.11 2.80
CA VAL A 81 -4.27 1.09 3.85
C VAL A 81 -5.60 0.37 3.74
N THR A 82 -5.56 -0.95 3.74
CA THR A 82 -6.73 -1.83 3.75
C THR A 82 -6.53 -2.90 4.82
N SER A 83 -7.59 -3.62 5.20
CA SER A 83 -7.38 -4.90 5.86
C SER A 83 -6.73 -5.89 4.87
N ALA A 84 -5.94 -6.82 5.37
CA ALA A 84 -5.35 -7.88 4.54
C ALA A 84 -6.44 -8.68 3.82
N ARG A 85 -7.56 -8.96 4.52
CA ARG A 85 -8.73 -9.64 3.96
C ARG A 85 -9.32 -8.92 2.76
N ASP A 86 -9.45 -7.59 2.82
CA ASP A 86 -10.13 -6.82 1.79
C ASP A 86 -9.20 -6.41 0.63
N HIS A 87 -7.89 -6.47 0.83
CA HIS A 87 -6.89 -6.10 -0.16
C HIS A 87 -7.10 -6.81 -1.51
N HIS A 88 -7.25 -8.13 -1.49
CA HIS A 88 -7.30 -8.93 -2.71
C HIS A 88 -8.57 -8.69 -3.54
N TRP A 89 -9.75 -8.57 -2.90
CA TRP A 89 -10.98 -8.33 -3.65
C TRP A 89 -11.06 -6.89 -4.17
N LEU A 90 -10.60 -5.88 -3.40
CA LEU A 90 -10.52 -4.49 -3.86
C LEU A 90 -9.62 -4.37 -5.10
N ARG A 91 -8.47 -5.01 -5.08
CA ARG A 91 -7.53 -5.06 -6.20
C ARG A 91 -8.17 -5.70 -7.44
N ARG A 92 -8.91 -6.78 -7.28
CA ARG A 92 -9.62 -7.45 -8.38
C ARG A 92 -10.76 -6.60 -8.94
N LEU A 93 -11.58 -6.03 -8.08
CA LEU A 93 -12.71 -5.18 -8.46
C LEU A 93 -12.28 -3.99 -9.31
N LEU A 94 -11.16 -3.36 -8.98
CA LEU A 94 -10.68 -2.15 -9.62
C LEU A 94 -9.64 -2.40 -10.73
N ARG A 95 -9.43 -3.66 -11.11
CA ARG A 95 -8.46 -4.07 -12.14
C ARG A 95 -8.64 -3.36 -13.48
N HIS A 96 -9.89 -3.08 -13.87
CA HIS A 96 -10.22 -2.41 -15.12
C HIS A 96 -9.66 -0.98 -15.23
N ARG A 97 -9.28 -0.35 -14.10
CA ARG A 97 -8.72 1.01 -14.06
C ARG A 97 -7.21 1.08 -14.29
N ARG A 98 -6.55 -0.04 -14.56
CA ARG A 98 -5.10 -0.12 -14.72
C ARG A 98 -4.59 0.26 -16.10
N ALA A 99 -5.42 0.17 -17.14
CA ALA A 99 -4.99 0.24 -18.54
C ALA A 99 -4.14 1.48 -18.91
N ALA A 100 -4.47 2.65 -18.37
CA ALA A 100 -3.68 3.86 -18.65
C ALA A 100 -2.28 3.78 -18.01
N TRP A 101 -2.20 3.26 -16.81
CA TRP A 101 -0.96 3.09 -16.07
C TRP A 101 -0.08 1.98 -16.69
N GLU A 102 -0.67 0.86 -17.13
CA GLU A 102 0.03 -0.23 -17.82
C GLU A 102 0.68 0.25 -19.11
N ARG A 103 0.00 1.07 -19.89
CA ARG A 103 0.60 1.69 -21.10
C ARG A 103 1.82 2.55 -20.75
N GLN A 104 1.74 3.31 -19.66
CA GLN A 104 2.88 4.11 -19.20
C GLN A 104 4.03 3.22 -18.70
N ALA A 105 3.75 2.14 -18.01
CA ALA A 105 4.75 1.18 -17.56
C ALA A 105 5.47 0.52 -18.75
N LEU A 106 4.73 0.12 -19.78
CA LEU A 106 5.30 -0.43 -21.03
C LEU A 106 6.23 0.59 -21.72
N SER A 107 5.86 1.87 -21.77
CA SER A 107 6.73 2.91 -22.33
C SER A 107 8.03 3.11 -21.54
N GLN A 108 8.09 2.64 -20.30
CA GLN A 108 9.30 2.61 -19.45
C GLN A 108 10.09 1.29 -19.62
N GLY A 109 9.72 0.44 -20.56
CA GLY A 109 10.35 -0.86 -20.79
C GLY A 109 10.02 -1.94 -19.76
N LEU A 110 8.93 -1.77 -19.00
CA LEU A 110 8.43 -2.79 -18.08
C LEU A 110 7.59 -3.81 -18.84
N THR A 111 8.25 -4.72 -19.52
CA THR A 111 7.61 -5.86 -20.19
C THR A 111 7.12 -6.88 -19.17
N ASP A 112 6.13 -7.70 -19.56
CA ASP A 112 5.61 -8.74 -18.66
C ASP A 112 6.72 -9.71 -18.24
N ALA A 113 7.62 -10.12 -19.16
CA ALA A 113 8.77 -10.96 -18.83
C ALA A 113 9.73 -10.33 -17.79
N LEU A 114 9.93 -9.02 -17.85
CA LEU A 114 10.72 -8.31 -16.84
C LEU A 114 10.00 -8.29 -15.49
N VAL A 115 8.69 -8.06 -15.51
CA VAL A 115 7.85 -8.06 -14.29
C VAL A 115 7.83 -9.44 -13.64
N GLU A 116 7.68 -10.51 -14.41
CA GLU A 116 7.73 -11.89 -13.92
C GLU A 116 9.08 -12.22 -13.28
N ARG A 117 10.20 -11.87 -13.92
CA ARG A 117 11.53 -12.03 -13.32
C ARG A 117 11.68 -11.24 -12.03
N ALA A 118 11.19 -10.02 -12.00
CA ALA A 118 11.26 -9.17 -10.81
C ALA A 118 10.37 -9.73 -9.67
N ALA A 119 9.23 -10.31 -10.01
CA ALA A 119 8.37 -11.01 -9.06
C ALA A 119 9.10 -12.22 -8.44
N GLN A 120 9.71 -13.06 -9.28
CA GLN A 120 10.45 -14.25 -8.79
C GLN A 120 11.57 -13.85 -7.83
N VAL A 121 12.40 -12.87 -8.20
CA VAL A 121 13.49 -12.38 -7.32
C VAL A 121 12.94 -11.82 -6.00
N ALA A 122 11.79 -11.16 -6.04
CA ALA A 122 11.16 -10.65 -4.82
C ALA A 122 10.64 -11.77 -3.92
N CYS A 123 9.99 -12.79 -4.48
CA CYS A 123 9.52 -13.97 -3.73
C CYS A 123 10.69 -14.73 -3.11
N ASP A 124 11.75 -15.03 -3.87
CA ASP A 124 12.95 -15.73 -3.37
C ASP A 124 13.60 -14.95 -2.22
N LEU A 125 13.64 -13.62 -2.31
CA LEU A 125 14.17 -12.78 -1.24
C LEU A 125 13.28 -12.83 0.02
N LEU A 126 11.96 -12.80 -0.15
CA LEU A 126 11.01 -12.82 0.96
C LEU A 126 10.93 -14.20 1.64
N GLU A 127 11.15 -15.29 0.92
CA GLU A 127 11.29 -16.64 1.51
C GLU A 127 12.40 -16.69 2.56
N THR A 128 13.51 -15.98 2.30
CA THR A 128 14.65 -15.88 3.24
C THR A 128 14.50 -14.75 4.26
N SER A 129 13.52 -13.90 4.11
CA SER A 129 13.28 -12.71 4.93
C SER A 129 11.81 -12.56 5.32
N PRO A 130 11.24 -13.49 6.12
CA PRO A 130 9.79 -13.53 6.40
C PRO A 130 9.27 -12.32 7.18
N GLN A 131 10.16 -11.55 7.81
CA GLN A 131 9.81 -10.29 8.46
C GLN A 131 9.62 -9.12 7.48
N GLY A 132 9.89 -9.36 6.19
CA GLY A 132 9.87 -8.36 5.14
C GLY A 132 11.22 -7.67 4.93
N VAL A 133 11.30 -6.98 3.78
CA VAL A 133 12.51 -6.28 3.33
C VAL A 133 12.23 -4.80 3.08
N SER A 134 13.24 -3.96 3.22
CA SER A 134 13.15 -2.56 2.81
C SER A 134 13.10 -2.44 1.29
N ARG A 135 12.64 -1.30 0.81
CA ARG A 135 12.70 -0.99 -0.63
C ARG A 135 14.15 -1.05 -1.16
N ALA A 136 15.13 -0.64 -0.36
CA ALA A 136 16.53 -0.65 -0.74
C ALA A 136 17.04 -2.07 -0.95
N GLU A 137 16.75 -2.99 -0.02
CA GLU A 137 17.12 -4.41 -0.10
C GLU A 137 16.50 -5.07 -1.34
N LEU A 138 15.22 -4.80 -1.64
CA LEU A 138 14.56 -5.32 -2.84
C LEU A 138 15.22 -4.80 -4.13
N VAL A 139 15.50 -3.51 -4.22
CA VAL A 139 16.14 -2.90 -5.40
C VAL A 139 17.55 -3.44 -5.60
N GLU A 140 18.29 -3.67 -4.52
CA GLU A 140 19.61 -4.29 -4.59
C GLU A 140 19.54 -5.74 -5.08
N ALA A 141 18.58 -6.53 -4.61
CA ALA A 141 18.35 -7.90 -5.10
C ALA A 141 18.04 -7.93 -6.59
N TRP A 142 17.21 -7.03 -7.09
CA TRP A 142 16.95 -6.86 -8.52
C TRP A 142 18.23 -6.54 -9.29
N GLY A 143 19.05 -5.61 -8.79
CA GLY A 143 20.32 -5.25 -9.40
C GLY A 143 21.29 -6.45 -9.51
N ARG A 144 21.42 -7.24 -8.45
CA ARG A 144 22.22 -8.48 -8.46
C ARG A 144 21.72 -9.51 -9.47
N SER A 145 20.42 -9.52 -9.73
CA SER A 145 19.79 -10.40 -10.72
C SER A 145 19.77 -9.84 -12.15
N GLY A 146 20.49 -8.73 -12.40
CA GLY A 146 20.57 -8.10 -13.72
C GLY A 146 19.26 -7.41 -14.15
N ILE A 147 18.38 -7.08 -13.20
CA ILE A 147 17.19 -6.28 -13.46
C ILE A 147 17.57 -4.81 -13.29
N ASP A 148 17.78 -4.13 -14.41
CA ASP A 148 18.13 -2.71 -14.38
C ASP A 148 16.91 -1.87 -13.99
N THR A 149 16.96 -1.32 -12.78
CA THR A 149 15.99 -0.33 -12.28
C THR A 149 16.51 1.09 -12.47
N VAL A 150 17.74 1.25 -13.02
CA VAL A 150 18.45 2.51 -13.22
C VAL A 150 18.55 2.75 -14.73
N THR A 151 17.66 3.52 -15.31
CA THR A 151 17.82 3.97 -16.71
C THR A 151 18.76 5.18 -16.79
N ALA A 152 19.35 5.41 -17.96
CA ALA A 152 20.44 6.34 -18.21
C ALA A 152 20.18 7.84 -17.89
N SER A 153 18.97 8.24 -17.52
CA SER A 153 18.67 9.59 -17.04
C SER A 153 18.20 9.59 -15.61
N SER A 154 18.77 10.43 -14.77
CA SER A 154 18.48 10.51 -13.33
C SER A 154 17.00 10.76 -12.98
N SER A 155 16.25 11.43 -13.84
CA SER A 155 14.81 11.68 -13.66
C SER A 155 13.94 10.46 -13.96
N GLN A 156 14.38 9.52 -14.79
CA GLN A 156 13.64 8.31 -15.15
C GLN A 156 13.92 7.11 -14.22
N VAL A 157 15.08 7.11 -13.55
CA VAL A 157 15.49 6.05 -12.62
C VAL A 157 14.45 5.81 -11.52
N GLY A 158 14.06 6.86 -10.84
CA GLY A 158 13.06 6.77 -9.78
C GLY A 158 11.69 6.33 -10.30
N LEU A 159 11.36 6.69 -11.54
CA LEU A 159 10.06 6.40 -12.16
C LEU A 159 9.94 4.91 -12.52
N ARG A 160 10.94 4.32 -13.19
CA ARG A 160 10.94 2.91 -13.57
C ARG A 160 10.86 1.98 -12.34
N ARG A 161 11.71 2.23 -11.34
CA ARG A 161 11.69 1.51 -10.08
C ARG A 161 10.34 1.62 -9.36
N ARG A 162 9.78 2.83 -9.28
CA ARG A 162 8.46 3.06 -8.70
C ARG A 162 7.37 2.28 -9.43
N HIS A 163 7.38 2.29 -10.75
CA HIS A 163 6.41 1.58 -11.57
C HIS A 163 6.52 0.06 -11.39
N LEU A 164 7.73 -0.48 -11.29
CA LEU A 164 7.93 -1.91 -11.07
C LEU A 164 7.38 -2.35 -9.71
N ILE A 165 7.70 -1.64 -8.64
CA ILE A 165 7.15 -1.91 -7.30
C ILE A 165 5.62 -1.82 -7.34
N MET A 166 5.08 -0.73 -7.91
CA MET A 166 3.63 -0.54 -8.01
C MET A 166 2.96 -1.67 -8.82
N ARG A 167 3.60 -2.15 -9.91
CA ARG A 167 3.09 -3.26 -10.70
C ARG A 167 2.97 -4.54 -9.86
N LEU A 168 3.99 -4.89 -9.09
CA LEU A 168 3.97 -6.08 -8.23
C LEU A 168 2.91 -5.98 -7.12
N HIS A 169 2.68 -4.79 -6.57
CA HIS A 169 1.55 -4.57 -5.65
C HIS A 169 0.19 -4.71 -6.36
N LEU A 170 0.06 -4.16 -7.56
CA LEU A 170 -1.16 -4.28 -8.37
C LEU A 170 -1.45 -5.72 -8.79
N ASP A 171 -0.43 -6.50 -9.06
CA ASP A 171 -0.54 -7.92 -9.42
C ASP A 171 -0.76 -8.81 -8.19
N GLY A 172 -0.58 -8.25 -6.97
CA GLY A 172 -0.78 -8.96 -5.71
C GLY A 172 0.34 -9.94 -5.40
N VAL A 173 1.54 -9.61 -5.85
CA VAL A 173 2.77 -10.30 -5.46
C VAL A 173 3.30 -9.71 -4.15
N LEU A 174 3.20 -8.39 -4.00
CA LEU A 174 3.74 -7.67 -2.87
C LEU A 174 2.70 -6.80 -2.17
N THR A 175 2.87 -6.63 -0.86
CA THR A 175 2.26 -5.57 -0.07
C THR A 175 3.31 -4.88 0.80
N ALA A 176 2.94 -3.82 1.51
CA ALA A 176 3.77 -3.24 2.54
C ALA A 176 3.09 -3.46 3.90
N GLY A 177 3.82 -4.06 4.82
CA GLY A 177 3.35 -4.53 6.12
C GLY A 177 4.06 -3.83 7.29
N PRO A 178 4.86 -4.55 8.08
CA PRO A 178 5.50 -4.04 9.30
C PRO A 178 6.28 -2.76 9.09
N VAL A 179 6.42 -1.98 10.16
CA VAL A 179 7.22 -0.75 10.15
C VAL A 179 8.58 -1.01 10.81
N ARG A 180 9.67 -0.65 10.13
CA ARG A 180 11.03 -0.70 10.63
C ARG A 180 11.70 0.66 10.38
N ALA A 181 12.17 1.33 11.42
CA ALA A 181 12.79 2.65 11.34
C ALA A 181 11.93 3.70 10.58
N GLY A 182 10.61 3.67 10.77
CA GLY A 182 9.67 4.59 10.12
C GLY A 182 9.32 4.25 8.66
N GLU A 183 9.84 3.16 8.11
CA GLU A 183 9.52 2.68 6.77
C GLU A 183 8.69 1.39 6.84
N HIS A 184 7.64 1.31 6.01
CA HIS A 184 6.92 0.05 5.82
C HIS A 184 7.77 -0.92 5.00
N LEU A 185 8.00 -2.09 5.57
CA LEU A 185 8.66 -3.18 4.88
C LEU A 185 7.76 -3.77 3.79
N ILE A 186 8.38 -4.23 2.73
CA ILE A 186 7.74 -5.00 1.68
C ILE A 186 7.64 -6.44 2.16
N VAL A 187 6.47 -7.02 2.01
CA VAL A 187 6.15 -8.41 2.36
C VAL A 187 5.38 -9.07 1.22
N ASP A 188 5.26 -10.37 1.26
CA ASP A 188 4.36 -11.14 0.40
C ASP A 188 2.89 -10.70 0.60
N ALA A 189 2.03 -10.83 -0.42
CA ALA A 189 0.67 -10.27 -0.44
C ALA A 189 -0.41 -11.28 -0.03
#